data_566db2ce6f8c2de84f28c23d7a97dac6
#
_entry.id   566db2ce6f8c2de84f28c23d7a97dac6
#
_cell.length_a   1.000
_cell.length_b   1.000
_cell.length_c   1.000
_cell.angle_alpha   90.00
_cell.angle_beta   90.00
_cell.angle_gamma   90.00
#
_symmetry.space_group_name_H-M   'P 1'
#
loop_
_entity.id
_entity.type
_entity.pdbx_description
1 polymer ?
#
loop_
_entity_poly.entity_id
_entity_poly.type
_entity_poly.pdbx_seq_one_letter_code
_entity_poly.pdbx_strand_id
1 'polypeptide(L)'
;MKLTHEERKKILAERIDRTEELNGKADSDIFGIHFIDYTEDGVFTVRYDIKPWQRNPFGNLQGGLICYYLDATAGTLSWVSVDCEPVGTVDLNVNFIRVVSEESEYVIVKAKVISLGRRVIVAQAEVYDPDGWLMATATTNTTRLLPPDPNPTIVDKPVEL
;
A
#
# COMPACT_ATOMS: atom_id res chain seq x y z
N MET A 1 -1.01 -17.61 16.56
CA MET A 1 -0.03 -16.94 17.47
C MET A 1 0.08 -15.50 16.99
N LYS A 2 -0.01 -14.52 17.87
CA LYS A 2 0.08 -13.10 17.45
C LYS A 2 1.54 -12.74 17.21
N LEU A 3 1.82 -12.06 16.09
CA LEU A 3 3.15 -11.56 15.75
C LEU A 3 3.58 -10.43 16.71
N THR A 4 4.83 -10.47 17.13
CA THR A 4 5.49 -9.39 17.86
C THR A 4 5.79 -8.21 16.92
N HIS A 5 6.16 -7.04 17.47
CA HIS A 5 6.58 -5.89 16.67
C HIS A 5 7.79 -6.23 15.77
N GLU A 6 8.82 -6.87 16.32
CA GLU A 6 10.02 -7.27 15.59
C GLU A 6 9.72 -8.26 14.45
N GLU A 7 8.83 -9.23 14.70
CA GLU A 7 8.40 -10.15 13.64
C GLU A 7 7.66 -9.42 12.53
N ARG A 8 6.80 -8.47 12.86
CA ARG A 8 6.10 -7.64 11.87
C ARG A 8 7.06 -6.78 11.07
N LYS A 9 8.02 -6.12 11.72
CA LYS A 9 9.05 -5.31 11.07
C LYS A 9 9.86 -6.14 10.08
N LYS A 10 10.28 -7.35 10.48
CA LYS A 10 11.00 -8.28 9.62
C LYS A 10 10.18 -8.69 8.40
N ILE A 11 8.91 -9.08 8.59
CA ILE A 11 8.01 -9.48 7.51
C ILE A 11 7.79 -8.32 6.53
N LEU A 12 7.61 -7.09 7.03
CA LEU A 12 7.42 -5.90 6.19
C LEU A 12 8.67 -5.62 5.35
N ALA A 13 9.86 -5.69 5.94
CA ALA A 13 11.12 -5.51 5.23
C ALA A 13 11.30 -6.59 4.15
N GLU A 14 11.17 -7.86 4.51
CA GLU A 14 11.28 -8.98 3.57
C GLU A 14 10.24 -8.92 2.44
N ARG A 15 9.02 -8.47 2.72
CA ARG A 15 7.98 -8.33 1.70
C ARG A 15 8.28 -7.24 0.68
N ILE A 16 8.86 -6.13 1.14
CA ILE A 16 9.23 -5.00 0.27
C ILE A 16 10.51 -5.30 -0.51
N ASP A 17 11.54 -5.84 0.16
CA ASP A 17 12.84 -6.11 -0.46
C ASP A 17 12.86 -7.43 -1.25
N ARG A 18 11.75 -8.19 -1.22
CA ARG A 18 11.67 -9.49 -1.85
C ARG A 18 11.69 -9.37 -3.36
N THR A 19 12.73 -9.92 -3.97
CA THR A 19 12.90 -10.14 -5.41
C THR A 19 12.16 -11.42 -5.87
N GLU A 20 10.88 -11.60 -5.55
CA GLU A 20 10.10 -12.69 -6.13
C GLU A 20 9.60 -12.31 -7.51
N GLU A 21 10.05 -13.06 -8.49
CA GLU A 21 9.66 -12.97 -9.88
C GLU A 21 8.19 -13.35 -10.08
N LEU A 22 7.30 -12.36 -10.08
CA LEU A 22 6.04 -12.48 -10.78
C LEU A 22 6.30 -12.11 -12.25
N ASN A 23 6.30 -13.11 -13.14
CA ASN A 23 6.58 -12.95 -14.58
C ASN A 23 7.98 -12.40 -14.92
N GLY A 24 9.01 -12.71 -14.15
CA GLY A 24 10.40 -12.35 -14.42
C GLY A 24 10.86 -11.00 -13.88
N LYS A 25 10.01 -10.26 -13.13
CA LYS A 25 10.41 -9.03 -12.42
C LYS A 25 9.60 -8.87 -11.14
N ALA A 26 10.28 -8.56 -10.04
CA ALA A 26 9.62 -8.22 -8.79
C ALA A 26 8.95 -6.83 -8.86
N ASP A 27 7.89 -6.62 -8.09
CA ASP A 27 7.26 -5.30 -7.96
C ASP A 27 8.27 -4.24 -7.51
N SER A 28 9.20 -4.62 -6.61
CA SER A 28 10.29 -3.76 -6.14
C SER A 28 11.18 -3.25 -7.28
N ASP A 29 11.47 -4.09 -8.29
CA ASP A 29 12.29 -3.71 -9.45
C ASP A 29 11.54 -2.78 -10.40
N ILE A 30 10.23 -3.04 -10.59
CA ILE A 30 9.38 -2.25 -11.49
C ILE A 30 9.09 -0.88 -10.90
N PHE A 31 8.72 -0.83 -9.63
CA PHE A 31 8.29 0.38 -8.94
C PHE A 31 9.40 1.03 -8.10
N GLY A 32 10.58 0.41 -7.96
CA GLY A 32 11.67 0.92 -7.13
C GLY A 32 11.25 1.06 -5.67
N ILE A 33 10.70 -0.02 -5.09
CA ILE A 33 10.14 -0.02 -3.74
C ILE A 33 11.25 -0.37 -2.74
N HIS A 34 11.39 0.45 -1.68
CA HIS A 34 12.39 0.25 -0.63
C HIS A 34 11.75 0.37 0.75
N PHE A 35 11.98 -0.63 1.59
CA PHE A 35 11.65 -0.55 3.01
C PHE A 35 12.51 0.50 3.69
N ILE A 36 11.88 1.39 4.47
CA ILE A 36 12.59 2.39 5.28
C ILE A 36 12.51 2.04 6.75
N ASP A 37 11.28 1.95 7.31
CA ASP A 37 11.11 1.65 8.72
C ASP A 37 9.69 1.17 9.07
N TYR A 38 9.57 0.54 10.22
CA TYR A 38 8.33 0.29 10.93
C TYR A 38 8.54 0.63 12.40
N THR A 39 7.95 1.73 12.85
CA THR A 39 8.17 2.30 14.18
C THR A 39 7.35 1.62 15.26
N GLU A 40 7.75 1.74 16.54
CA GLU A 40 7.02 1.18 17.69
C GLU A 40 5.59 1.70 17.81
N ASP A 41 5.32 2.93 17.38
CA ASP A 41 3.97 3.50 17.34
C ASP A 41 3.15 3.10 16.09
N GLY A 42 3.69 2.15 15.28
CA GLY A 42 3.00 1.48 14.20
C GLY A 42 2.97 2.24 12.87
N VAL A 43 3.90 3.18 12.64
CA VAL A 43 4.06 3.84 11.33
C VAL A 43 4.97 3.01 10.43
N PHE A 44 4.43 2.59 9.30
CA PHE A 44 5.15 1.89 8.24
C PHE A 44 5.57 2.87 7.15
N THR A 45 6.86 2.92 6.83
CA THR A 45 7.45 3.87 5.88
C THR A 45 8.12 3.14 4.75
N VAL A 46 7.76 3.52 3.53
CA VAL A 46 8.26 2.95 2.26
C VAL A 46 8.69 4.09 1.34
N ARG A 47 9.80 3.91 0.63
CA ARG A 47 10.22 4.79 -0.46
C ARG A 47 9.86 4.15 -1.79
N TYR A 48 9.37 4.96 -2.72
CA TYR A 48 9.12 4.60 -4.12
C TYR A 48 9.95 5.49 -5.03
N ASP A 49 10.86 4.91 -5.81
CA ASP A 49 11.62 5.64 -6.82
C ASP A 49 10.71 5.98 -8.00
N ILE A 50 10.84 7.20 -8.52
CA ILE A 50 10.04 7.64 -9.67
C ILE A 50 10.79 7.33 -10.96
N LYS A 51 10.24 6.42 -11.75
CA LYS A 51 10.79 6.04 -13.05
C LYS A 51 10.18 6.92 -14.17
N PRO A 52 10.87 7.11 -15.32
CA PRO A 52 10.36 7.94 -16.42
C PRO A 52 8.97 7.55 -16.92
N TRP A 53 8.64 6.24 -16.99
CA TRP A 53 7.35 5.74 -17.46
C TRP A 53 6.18 6.04 -16.52
N GLN A 54 6.46 6.44 -15.29
CA GLN A 54 5.48 6.77 -14.26
C GLN A 54 4.98 8.21 -14.36
N ARG A 55 5.56 8.99 -15.26
CA ARG A 55 5.24 10.40 -15.43
C ARG A 55 4.13 10.60 -16.47
N ASN A 56 3.27 11.56 -16.19
CA ASN A 56 2.25 12.01 -17.14
C ASN A 56 2.87 12.91 -18.23
N PRO A 57 2.09 13.32 -19.27
CA PRO A 57 2.63 14.18 -20.33
C PRO A 57 3.19 15.54 -19.87
N PHE A 58 2.90 15.98 -18.66
CA PHE A 58 3.42 17.21 -18.06
C PHE A 58 4.68 16.98 -17.22
N GLY A 59 5.25 15.77 -17.24
CA GLY A 59 6.44 15.40 -16.46
C GLY A 59 6.17 15.01 -14.99
N ASN A 60 4.97 15.22 -14.49
CA ASN A 60 4.62 14.96 -13.09
C ASN A 60 4.30 13.47 -12.84
N LEU A 61 4.49 13.01 -11.62
CA LEU A 61 4.05 11.66 -11.21
C LEU A 61 2.55 11.49 -11.45
N GLN A 62 2.18 10.40 -12.10
CA GLN A 62 0.79 10.12 -12.43
C GLN A 62 -0.04 9.82 -11.18
N GLY A 63 -1.21 10.46 -11.05
CA GLY A 63 -2.06 10.32 -9.86
C GLY A 63 -2.51 8.88 -9.59
N GLY A 64 -2.73 8.07 -10.63
CA GLY A 64 -3.05 6.65 -10.48
C GLY A 64 -1.92 5.85 -9.81
N LEU A 65 -0.66 6.25 -10.00
CA LEU A 65 0.49 5.62 -9.32
C LEU A 65 0.58 6.08 -7.86
N ILE A 66 0.23 7.33 -7.57
CA ILE A 66 0.09 7.79 -6.17
C ILE A 66 -0.97 6.94 -5.44
N CYS A 67 -2.11 6.67 -6.08
CA CYS A 67 -3.12 5.75 -5.52
C CYS A 67 -2.57 4.35 -5.29
N TYR A 68 -1.81 3.80 -6.26
CA TYR A 68 -1.15 2.50 -6.11
C TYR A 68 -0.18 2.48 -4.91
N TYR A 69 0.65 3.50 -4.74
CA TYR A 69 1.62 3.55 -3.63
C TYR A 69 0.93 3.62 -2.27
N LEU A 70 -0.15 4.40 -2.17
CA LEU A 70 -0.97 4.50 -0.97
C LEU A 70 -1.65 3.17 -0.63
N ASP A 71 -2.27 2.52 -1.63
CA ASP A 71 -2.95 1.23 -1.46
C ASP A 71 -1.96 0.11 -1.11
N ALA A 72 -0.87 0.00 -1.87
CA ALA A 72 0.14 -1.04 -1.66
C ALA A 72 0.78 -0.95 -0.27
N THR A 73 1.09 0.27 0.20
CA THR A 73 1.69 0.49 1.52
C THR A 73 0.68 0.20 2.64
N ALA A 74 -0.53 0.77 2.56
CA ALA A 74 -1.56 0.58 3.58
C ALA A 74 -2.10 -0.85 3.60
N GLY A 75 -2.26 -1.49 2.43
CA GLY A 75 -2.69 -2.88 2.30
C GLY A 75 -1.66 -3.85 2.89
N THR A 76 -0.37 -3.65 2.62
CA THR A 76 0.72 -4.46 3.21
C THR A 76 0.76 -4.32 4.73
N LEU A 77 0.61 -3.10 5.26
CA LEU A 77 0.51 -2.87 6.69
C LEU A 77 -0.73 -3.53 7.29
N SER A 78 -1.87 -3.43 6.63
CA SER A 78 -3.12 -4.07 7.06
C SER A 78 -2.98 -5.59 7.16
N TRP A 79 -2.37 -6.20 6.12
CA TRP A 79 -2.08 -7.64 6.09
C TRP A 79 -1.22 -8.10 7.25
N VAL A 80 -0.11 -7.43 7.52
CA VAL A 80 0.78 -7.76 8.66
C VAL A 80 0.08 -7.52 10.01
N SER A 81 -0.80 -6.50 10.09
CA SER A 81 -1.51 -6.16 11.32
C SER A 81 -2.52 -7.23 11.76
N VAL A 82 -2.92 -8.10 10.84
CA VAL A 82 -3.79 -9.25 11.10
C VAL A 82 -3.05 -10.60 11.05
N ASP A 83 -1.77 -10.56 11.44
CA ASP A 83 -0.91 -11.75 11.52
C ASP A 83 -0.80 -12.50 10.18
N CYS A 84 -0.75 -11.76 9.07
CA CYS A 84 -0.63 -12.23 7.70
C CYS A 84 -1.85 -13.04 7.18
N GLU A 85 -3.02 -12.86 7.80
CA GLU A 85 -4.25 -13.36 7.20
C GLU A 85 -4.56 -12.63 5.88
N PRO A 86 -5.10 -13.29 4.87
CA PRO A 86 -5.45 -12.64 3.60
C PRO A 86 -6.41 -11.47 3.80
N VAL A 87 -6.09 -10.33 3.19
CA VAL A 87 -6.92 -9.13 3.19
C VAL A 87 -7.14 -8.63 1.77
N GLY A 88 -8.23 -7.90 1.55
CA GLY A 88 -8.53 -7.23 0.28
C GLY A 88 -8.99 -5.80 0.54
N THR A 89 -8.56 -4.86 -0.30
CA THR A 89 -8.99 -3.47 -0.26
C THR A 89 -10.45 -3.37 -0.68
N VAL A 90 -11.26 -2.70 0.13
CA VAL A 90 -12.68 -2.44 -0.14
C VAL A 90 -12.86 -1.07 -0.77
N ASP A 91 -12.17 -0.08 -0.22
CA ASP A 91 -12.16 1.28 -0.77
C ASP A 91 -10.84 1.98 -0.47
N LEU A 92 -10.55 3.00 -1.26
CA LEU A 92 -9.41 3.89 -1.13
C LEU A 92 -9.89 5.31 -1.45
N ASN A 93 -9.93 6.17 -0.45
CA ASN A 93 -10.26 7.58 -0.60
C ASN A 93 -9.00 8.43 -0.60
N VAL A 94 -8.68 9.05 -1.74
CA VAL A 94 -7.44 9.83 -1.94
C VAL A 94 -7.74 11.30 -2.09
N ASN A 95 -6.96 12.13 -1.40
CA ASN A 95 -6.94 13.59 -1.58
C ASN A 95 -5.56 14.00 -2.10
N PHE A 96 -5.50 14.51 -3.33
CA PHE A 96 -4.31 15.09 -3.92
C PHE A 96 -4.17 16.54 -3.44
N ILE A 97 -3.06 16.86 -2.79
CA ILE A 97 -2.81 18.16 -2.16
C ILE A 97 -1.86 18.99 -3.02
N ARG A 98 -0.80 18.35 -3.52
CA ARG A 98 0.24 18.97 -4.35
C ARG A 98 0.65 18.04 -5.47
N VAL A 99 1.22 18.62 -6.51
CA VAL A 99 1.78 17.89 -7.64
C VAL A 99 3.18 17.39 -7.27
N VAL A 100 3.47 16.12 -7.48
CA VAL A 100 4.83 15.59 -7.42
C VAL A 100 5.51 15.91 -8.74
N SER A 101 6.43 16.89 -8.72
CA SER A 101 7.05 17.47 -9.92
C SER A 101 8.03 16.52 -10.61
N GLU A 102 8.45 16.89 -11.82
CA GLU A 102 9.45 16.17 -12.59
C GLU A 102 10.84 16.12 -11.93
N GLU A 103 11.13 17.05 -11.02
CA GLU A 103 12.39 17.10 -10.28
C GLU A 103 12.46 16.06 -9.16
N SER A 104 11.32 15.54 -8.70
CA SER A 104 11.28 14.54 -7.64
C SER A 104 11.75 13.18 -8.15
N GLU A 105 12.82 12.65 -7.58
CA GLU A 105 13.36 11.33 -7.93
C GLU A 105 12.65 10.19 -7.22
N TYR A 106 12.02 10.48 -6.09
CA TYR A 106 11.29 9.51 -5.28
C TYR A 106 10.18 10.17 -4.46
N VAL A 107 9.34 9.35 -3.86
CA VAL A 107 8.40 9.77 -2.81
C VAL A 107 8.53 8.84 -1.60
N ILE A 108 8.17 9.36 -0.43
CA ILE A 108 8.04 8.60 0.81
C ILE A 108 6.57 8.42 1.11
N VAL A 109 6.16 7.18 1.35
CA VAL A 109 4.80 6.84 1.77
C VAL A 109 4.84 6.36 3.22
N LYS A 110 4.00 6.96 4.05
CA LYS A 110 3.81 6.56 5.45
C LYS A 110 2.40 6.05 5.63
N ALA A 111 2.24 4.90 6.26
CA ALA A 111 0.93 4.35 6.58
C ALA A 111 0.84 3.98 8.05
N LYS A 112 -0.37 4.11 8.62
CA LYS A 112 -0.69 3.73 9.98
C LYS A 112 -2.09 3.12 10.05
N VAL A 113 -2.24 1.99 10.76
CA VAL A 113 -3.56 1.45 11.08
C VAL A 113 -4.18 2.31 12.17
N ILE A 114 -5.36 2.87 11.89
CA ILE A 114 -6.12 3.73 12.83
C ILE A 114 -7.25 2.96 13.51
N SER A 115 -7.71 1.86 12.91
CA SER A 115 -8.70 0.96 13.53
C SER A 115 -8.48 -0.48 13.07
N LEU A 116 -8.34 -1.38 14.02
CA LEU A 116 -8.18 -2.80 13.79
C LEU A 116 -9.45 -3.53 14.24
N GLY A 117 -10.45 -3.60 13.37
CA GLY A 117 -11.70 -4.31 13.63
C GLY A 117 -11.61 -5.81 13.35
N ARG A 118 -12.66 -6.54 13.74
CA ARG A 118 -12.73 -8.00 13.49
C ARG A 118 -12.80 -8.34 12.01
N ARG A 119 -13.50 -7.53 11.21
CA ARG A 119 -13.65 -7.72 9.75
C ARG A 119 -12.93 -6.64 8.95
N VAL A 120 -13.06 -5.40 9.35
CA VAL A 120 -12.56 -4.22 8.64
C VAL A 120 -11.35 -3.65 9.39
N ILE A 121 -10.30 -3.39 8.64
CA ILE A 121 -9.11 -2.67 9.08
C ILE A 121 -9.15 -1.31 8.37
N VAL A 122 -9.03 -0.22 9.13
CA VAL A 122 -8.94 1.14 8.59
C VAL A 122 -7.52 1.62 8.74
N ALA A 123 -6.89 2.01 7.64
CA ALA A 123 -5.56 2.61 7.65
C ALA A 123 -5.59 3.99 7.00
N GLN A 124 -4.70 4.85 7.46
CA GLN A 124 -4.39 6.13 6.85
C GLN A 124 -3.02 6.05 6.21
N ALA A 125 -2.85 6.69 5.05
CA ALA A 125 -1.57 6.78 4.38
C ALA A 125 -1.35 8.19 3.83
N GLU A 126 -0.07 8.59 3.73
CA GLU A 126 0.37 9.92 3.32
C GLU A 126 1.57 9.79 2.40
N VAL A 127 1.61 10.61 1.36
CA VAL A 127 2.74 10.71 0.42
C VAL A 127 3.46 12.01 0.65
N TYR A 128 4.78 11.94 0.75
CA TYR A 128 5.68 13.08 0.91
C TYR A 128 6.70 13.10 -0.23
N ASP A 129 7.07 14.29 -0.67
CA ASP A 129 8.20 14.47 -1.58
C ASP A 129 9.56 14.38 -0.82
N PRO A 130 10.71 14.48 -1.54
CA PRO A 130 12.03 14.43 -0.92
C PRO A 130 12.29 15.53 0.12
N ASP A 131 11.63 16.69 -0.01
CA ASP A 131 11.76 17.83 0.88
C ASP A 131 10.83 17.75 2.10
N GLY A 132 9.97 16.71 2.16
CA GLY A 132 9.04 16.46 3.26
C GLY A 132 7.70 17.19 3.13
N TRP A 133 7.36 17.73 1.94
CA TRP A 133 6.04 18.30 1.70
C TRP A 133 4.99 17.21 1.51
N LEU A 134 3.85 17.38 2.16
CA LEU A 134 2.71 16.49 1.99
C LEU A 134 2.08 16.67 0.60
N MET A 135 2.09 15.61 -0.21
CA MET A 135 1.62 15.59 -1.60
C MET A 135 0.21 15.02 -1.73
N ALA A 136 -0.09 13.96 -0.98
CA ALA A 136 -1.40 13.31 -0.97
C ALA A 136 -1.66 12.63 0.36
N THR A 137 -2.95 12.45 0.69
CA THR A 137 -3.41 11.64 1.81
C THR A 137 -4.43 10.62 1.34
N ALA A 138 -4.53 9.49 2.04
CA ALA A 138 -5.58 8.52 1.82
C ALA A 138 -6.09 7.92 3.12
N THR A 139 -7.35 7.49 3.06
CA THR A 139 -7.91 6.53 4.01
C THR A 139 -8.31 5.30 3.21
N THR A 140 -7.92 4.13 3.66
CA THR A 140 -8.29 2.85 3.05
C THR A 140 -8.98 1.95 4.05
N ASN A 141 -10.00 1.24 3.58
CA ASN A 141 -10.63 0.15 4.30
C ASN A 141 -10.23 -1.17 3.64
N THR A 142 -9.64 -2.07 4.41
CA THR A 142 -9.39 -3.44 3.99
C THR A 142 -10.25 -4.40 4.79
N THR A 143 -10.62 -5.52 4.18
CA THR A 143 -11.38 -6.59 4.85
C THR A 143 -10.57 -7.87 4.87
N ARG A 144 -10.74 -8.67 5.93
CA ARG A 144 -10.22 -10.04 5.94
C ARG A 144 -10.97 -10.87 4.92
N LEU A 145 -10.23 -11.54 4.04
CA LEU A 145 -10.80 -12.45 3.06
C LEU A 145 -11.12 -13.77 3.78
N LEU A 146 -12.40 -14.02 4.00
CA LEU A 146 -12.88 -15.30 4.52
C LEU A 146 -12.73 -16.37 3.42
N PRO A 147 -12.49 -17.64 3.81
CA PRO A 147 -12.59 -18.73 2.83
C PRO A 147 -13.96 -18.67 2.13
N PRO A 148 -14.04 -19.07 0.84
CA PRO A 148 -15.29 -19.06 0.10
C PRO A 148 -16.37 -19.83 0.88
N ASP A 149 -17.56 -19.23 1.00
CA ASP A 149 -18.71 -19.94 1.54
C ASP A 149 -19.07 -21.10 0.61
N PRO A 150 -19.06 -22.36 1.09
CA PRO A 150 -19.42 -23.49 0.26
C PRO A 150 -20.89 -23.48 -0.19
N ASN A 151 -21.73 -22.64 0.46
CA ASN A 151 -23.14 -22.44 0.11
C ASN A 151 -23.48 -20.94 0.06
N PRO A 152 -22.97 -20.18 -0.92
CA PRO A 152 -23.24 -18.75 -0.99
C PRO A 152 -24.73 -18.49 -1.19
N THR A 153 -25.31 -17.66 -0.32
CA THR A 153 -26.73 -17.23 -0.43
C THR A 153 -26.94 -16.22 -1.56
N ILE A 154 -25.88 -15.63 -2.07
CA ILE A 154 -25.89 -14.72 -3.22
C ILE A 154 -24.99 -15.32 -4.29
N VAL A 155 -25.55 -15.65 -5.41
CA VAL A 155 -24.79 -16.07 -6.60
C VAL A 155 -24.54 -14.81 -7.42
N ASP A 156 -23.30 -14.26 -7.31
CA ASP A 156 -22.84 -13.24 -8.24
C ASP A 156 -22.75 -13.84 -9.63
N LYS A 157 -23.66 -13.46 -10.51
CA LYS A 157 -23.56 -13.80 -11.93
C LYS A 157 -22.78 -12.69 -12.64
N PRO A 158 -21.93 -13.05 -13.62
CA PRO A 158 -21.35 -12.06 -14.50
C PRO A 158 -22.45 -11.19 -15.12
N VAL A 159 -22.21 -9.88 -15.17
CA VAL A 159 -23.08 -8.97 -15.93
C VAL A 159 -22.86 -9.31 -17.41
N GLU A 160 -23.91 -9.69 -18.12
CA GLU A 160 -23.88 -9.81 -19.58
C GLU A 160 -23.74 -8.38 -20.16
N LEU A 161 -22.58 -8.11 -20.80
CA LEU A 161 -22.26 -6.85 -21.47
C LEU A 161 -22.77 -6.84 -22.91
#